data_c64478d213f20eff69933ec6978d5ace
#
_entry.id   c64478d213f20eff69933ec6978d5ace
#
_cell.length_a   1.000
_cell.length_b   1.000
_cell.length_c   1.000
_cell.angle_alpha   90.00
_cell.angle_beta   90.00
_cell.angle_gamma   90.00
#
_symmetry.space_group_name_H-M   'P 1'
#
loop_
_entity.id
_entity.type
_entity.pdbx_description
1 polymer ?
#
loop_
_entity_poly.entity_id
_entity_poly.type
_entity_poly.pdbx_seq_one_letter_code
_entity_poly.pdbx_strand_id
1 'polypeptide(L)'
;TASGATIQRSNQLSYARQETKHYRCKKHIIIFFQEVILVNADFLTSTNKLFDKALKYTDISPDLAKRIKVCNSTYTINFGVKIRNEIHTFTGWRSVHSEHLEPAKGGIRYDLASSQEEVEALAALMTYKCAIIEVPYGGSKGALKINPKDWTITEIEKITRRFAQELIKRDLINPAQNVPAPDVGTSAKEMSWIADEYRKIFPTDINALACVTGKPPEKGGLVGRSEATGRGVQYIIKEFFRHQEDFEAAGFKGGLKGKKIAVQGLGNVGYHAAKFLHEEDECKIVCIMEHNGAILNSEGLNVEAAKIYQIEHGTFEGFDGGSFEKNSSEMLCMECDILIPAARENVIDSSNAESIKAKLIVEAANGPITFEADKMLNAQNIIIIPDIMANAGGVAVSYFEWVRNLRHIRFGRLEKRRNAYQFDTLISAIETMTGKEMPDKFKEQFVEGANEIDLVRSGLDDMMREAYQKVRAAKAENNIPDLRTAAYKVALDRIAISYDSIGL
;
A
#
# COMPACT_ATOMS: atom_id res chain seq x y z
N THR A 1 4.01 -67.16 20.10
CA THR A 1 5.30 -66.46 19.80
C THR A 1 5.29 -65.72 18.43
N ALA A 2 4.25 -65.86 17.59
CA ALA A 2 4.15 -65.21 16.32
C ALA A 2 3.52 -63.77 16.41
N SER A 3 2.85 -63.43 17.50
CA SER A 3 2.17 -62.10 17.64
C SER A 3 3.11 -60.98 18.04
N GLY A 4 4.22 -61.23 18.74
CA GLY A 4 5.18 -60.23 19.18
C GLY A 4 6.01 -59.59 18.05
N ALA A 5 6.39 -60.39 17.06
CA ALA A 5 7.19 -59.94 15.93
C ALA A 5 6.39 -59.02 14.94
N THR A 6 5.08 -59.25 14.83
CA THR A 6 4.19 -58.44 13.96
C THR A 6 3.92 -57.07 14.55
N ILE A 7 3.75 -56.96 15.87
CA ILE A 7 3.55 -55.68 16.57
C ILE A 7 4.85 -54.84 16.55
N GLN A 8 6.00 -55.46 16.71
CA GLN A 8 7.29 -54.77 16.67
C GLN A 8 7.62 -54.22 15.26
N ARG A 9 7.28 -54.95 14.18
CA ARG A 9 7.40 -54.47 12.79
C ARG A 9 6.41 -53.33 12.45
N SER A 10 5.18 -53.39 12.96
CA SER A 10 4.20 -52.31 12.73
C SER A 10 4.61 -51.00 13.43
N ASN A 11 5.17 -51.08 14.64
CA ASN A 11 5.68 -49.94 15.37
C ASN A 11 6.96 -49.35 14.72
N GLN A 12 7.87 -50.13 14.19
CA GLN A 12 9.04 -49.67 13.45
C GLN A 12 8.65 -49.00 12.11
N LEU A 13 7.65 -49.54 11.39
CA LEU A 13 7.11 -48.90 10.16
C LEU A 13 6.34 -47.61 10.43
N SER A 14 5.67 -47.52 11.58
CA SER A 14 5.01 -46.28 12.03
C SER A 14 6.04 -45.20 12.40
N TYR A 15 7.09 -45.58 13.12
CA TYR A 15 8.19 -44.64 13.48
C TYR A 15 8.94 -44.16 12.25
N ALA A 16 9.30 -45.03 11.31
CA ALA A 16 9.97 -44.69 10.06
C ALA A 16 9.08 -43.79 9.14
N ARG A 17 7.75 -43.99 9.16
CA ARG A 17 6.81 -43.09 8.45
C ARG A 17 6.68 -41.72 9.12
N GLN A 18 6.73 -41.62 10.45
CA GLN A 18 6.76 -40.35 11.16
C GLN A 18 8.08 -39.60 10.93
N GLU A 19 9.23 -40.25 10.97
CA GLU A 19 10.51 -39.64 10.66
C GLU A 19 10.56 -39.13 9.21
N THR A 20 10.08 -39.93 8.24
CA THR A 20 10.05 -39.52 6.83
C THR A 20 9.11 -38.35 6.59
N LYS A 21 7.96 -38.27 7.28
CA LYS A 21 7.08 -37.10 7.24
C LYS A 21 7.75 -35.87 7.88
N HIS A 22 8.45 -36.07 9.00
CA HIS A 22 9.15 -34.97 9.69
C HIS A 22 10.34 -34.45 8.86
N TYR A 23 11.07 -35.34 8.18
CA TYR A 23 12.17 -35.00 7.28
C TYR A 23 11.68 -34.28 6.00
N ARG A 24 10.57 -34.73 5.41
CA ARG A 24 9.93 -34.02 4.28
C ARG A 24 9.42 -32.64 4.68
N CYS A 25 8.80 -32.53 5.85
CA CYS A 25 8.33 -31.23 6.36
C CYS A 25 9.50 -30.26 6.60
N LYS A 26 10.60 -30.71 7.24
CA LYS A 26 11.81 -29.92 7.43
C LYS A 26 12.46 -29.50 6.10
N LYS A 27 12.50 -30.37 5.11
CA LYS A 27 13.09 -30.08 3.79
C LYS A 27 12.27 -29.04 3.02
N HIS A 28 10.93 -29.11 3.07
CA HIS A 28 10.05 -28.11 2.49
C HIS A 28 10.16 -26.76 3.21
N ILE A 29 10.29 -26.76 4.54
CA ILE A 29 10.50 -25.56 5.33
C ILE A 29 11.85 -24.91 4.98
N ILE A 30 12.93 -25.67 4.84
CA ILE A 30 14.25 -25.16 4.48
C ILE A 30 14.26 -24.58 3.07
N ILE A 31 13.63 -25.25 2.10
CA ILE A 31 13.51 -24.75 0.72
C ILE A 31 12.69 -23.46 0.70
N PHE A 32 11.55 -23.43 1.39
CA PHE A 32 10.72 -22.23 1.51
C PHE A 32 11.50 -21.03 2.11
N PHE A 33 12.28 -21.26 3.18
CA PHE A 33 13.11 -20.18 3.76
C PHE A 33 14.25 -19.74 2.83
N GLN A 34 14.84 -20.64 2.05
CA GLN A 34 15.85 -20.27 1.06
C GLN A 34 15.26 -19.46 -0.10
N GLU A 35 14.09 -19.83 -0.60
CA GLU A 35 13.38 -19.09 -1.63
C GLU A 35 12.98 -17.70 -1.14
N VAL A 36 12.45 -17.58 0.08
CA VAL A 36 12.09 -16.29 0.69
C VAL A 36 13.30 -15.38 0.87
N ILE A 37 14.45 -15.90 1.30
CA ILE A 37 15.69 -15.11 1.45
C ILE A 37 16.17 -14.59 0.07
N LEU A 38 16.11 -15.43 -0.96
CA LEU A 38 16.50 -15.06 -2.33
C LEU A 38 15.58 -13.97 -2.90
N VAL A 39 14.26 -14.11 -2.73
CA VAL A 39 13.25 -13.14 -3.19
C VAL A 39 13.43 -11.77 -2.51
N ASN A 40 13.68 -11.76 -1.20
CA ASN A 40 13.85 -10.51 -0.44
C ASN A 40 15.16 -9.80 -0.78
N ALA A 41 16.27 -10.52 -0.98
CA ALA A 41 17.53 -9.95 -1.45
C ALA A 41 17.40 -9.38 -2.88
N ASP A 42 16.58 -10.00 -3.72
CA ASP A 42 16.29 -9.49 -5.07
C ASP A 42 15.45 -8.22 -5.04
N PHE A 43 14.50 -8.10 -4.10
CA PHE A 43 13.66 -6.91 -3.94
C PHE A 43 14.48 -5.65 -3.56
N LEU A 44 15.37 -5.76 -2.56
CA LEU A 44 16.28 -4.66 -2.21
C LEU A 44 17.23 -4.31 -3.37
N THR A 45 17.73 -5.34 -4.05
CA THR A 45 18.60 -5.17 -5.23
C THR A 45 17.87 -4.46 -6.36
N SER A 46 16.63 -4.83 -6.65
CA SER A 46 15.79 -4.19 -7.67
C SER A 46 15.55 -2.71 -7.32
N THR A 47 15.17 -2.41 -6.06
CA THR A 47 14.97 -1.03 -5.59
C THR A 47 16.25 -0.19 -5.76
N ASN A 48 17.41 -0.75 -5.43
CA ASN A 48 18.71 -0.09 -5.58
C ASN A 48 19.08 0.15 -7.06
N LYS A 49 18.79 -0.79 -7.95
CA LYS A 49 19.02 -0.62 -9.40
C LYS A 49 18.14 0.48 -9.99
N LEU A 50 16.88 0.60 -9.54
CA LEU A 50 15.97 1.68 -9.95
C LEU A 50 16.49 3.05 -9.49
N PHE A 51 16.97 3.15 -8.25
CA PHE A 51 17.65 4.34 -7.74
C PHE A 51 18.84 4.72 -8.63
N ASP A 52 19.76 3.79 -8.89
CA ASP A 52 20.97 4.04 -9.70
C ASP A 52 20.63 4.41 -11.16
N LYS A 53 19.53 3.90 -11.70
CA LYS A 53 19.02 4.29 -13.03
C LYS A 53 18.57 5.75 -13.04
N ALA A 54 17.81 6.17 -12.03
CA ALA A 54 17.30 7.53 -11.92
C ALA A 54 18.39 8.55 -11.60
N LEU A 55 19.39 8.18 -10.81
CA LEU A 55 20.53 9.05 -10.42
C LEU A 55 21.25 9.66 -11.63
N LYS A 56 21.24 8.96 -12.79
CA LYS A 56 21.87 9.46 -14.03
C LYS A 56 21.19 10.71 -14.60
N TYR A 57 20.01 11.05 -14.12
CA TYR A 57 19.21 12.21 -14.55
C TYR A 57 19.14 13.29 -13.47
N THR A 58 19.96 13.20 -12.43
CA THR A 58 20.04 14.15 -11.32
C THR A 58 21.42 14.79 -11.26
N ASP A 59 21.54 15.95 -10.63
CA ASP A 59 22.80 16.63 -10.33
C ASP A 59 23.35 16.28 -8.92
N ILE A 60 22.85 15.19 -8.32
CA ILE A 60 23.21 14.76 -6.96
C ILE A 60 24.65 14.24 -6.95
N SER A 61 25.45 14.72 -6.00
CA SER A 61 26.83 14.26 -5.84
C SER A 61 26.89 12.76 -5.49
N PRO A 62 27.93 12.02 -5.91
CA PRO A 62 28.06 10.61 -5.60
C PRO A 62 28.03 10.29 -4.10
N ASP A 63 28.53 11.19 -3.26
CA ASP A 63 28.57 10.99 -1.80
C ASP A 63 27.20 11.21 -1.18
N LEU A 64 26.44 12.23 -1.61
CA LEU A 64 25.07 12.43 -1.19
C LEU A 64 24.17 11.29 -1.70
N ALA A 65 24.37 10.81 -2.92
CA ALA A 65 23.65 9.66 -3.45
C ALA A 65 23.86 8.40 -2.59
N LYS A 66 25.10 8.10 -2.18
CA LYS A 66 25.39 7.01 -1.23
C LYS A 66 24.66 7.21 0.10
N ARG A 67 24.64 8.46 0.61
CA ARG A 67 23.94 8.77 1.86
C ARG A 67 22.44 8.57 1.77
N ILE A 68 21.81 8.99 0.66
CA ILE A 68 20.36 8.81 0.43
C ILE A 68 19.99 7.33 0.26
N LYS A 69 20.89 6.52 -0.32
CA LYS A 69 20.63 5.11 -0.65
C LYS A 69 20.58 4.20 0.58
N VAL A 70 21.25 4.56 1.66
CA VAL A 70 21.45 3.72 2.85
C VAL A 70 20.47 4.12 3.96
N CYS A 71 19.87 3.13 4.61
CA CYS A 71 19.04 3.39 5.80
C CYS A 71 19.87 4.07 6.90
N ASN A 72 19.29 5.08 7.54
CA ASN A 72 19.92 5.76 8.69
C ASN A 72 20.16 4.78 9.85
N SER A 73 19.16 3.95 10.13
CA SER A 73 19.25 2.95 11.18
C SER A 73 18.27 1.80 10.93
N THR A 74 18.68 0.60 11.35
CA THR A 74 17.80 -0.57 11.39
C THR A 74 17.96 -1.25 12.74
N TYR A 75 16.84 -1.44 13.44
CA TYR A 75 16.78 -2.09 14.73
C TYR A 75 16.20 -3.49 14.58
N THR A 76 16.97 -4.51 14.98
CA THR A 76 16.46 -5.86 15.19
C THR A 76 16.09 -6.01 16.66
N ILE A 77 14.84 -6.35 16.94
CA ILE A 77 14.27 -6.37 18.28
C ILE A 77 13.78 -7.78 18.59
N ASN A 78 14.40 -8.41 19.59
CA ASN A 78 13.96 -9.70 20.11
C ASN A 78 13.29 -9.48 21.48
N PHE A 79 12.09 -10.06 21.66
CA PHE A 79 11.34 -9.89 22.91
C PHE A 79 10.52 -11.14 23.22
N GLY A 80 10.27 -11.36 24.51
CA GLY A 80 9.48 -12.48 24.99
C GLY A 80 8.09 -12.07 25.45
N VAL A 81 7.10 -12.92 25.20
CA VAL A 81 5.74 -12.81 25.71
C VAL A 81 5.30 -14.13 26.33
N LYS A 82 4.76 -14.09 27.55
CA LYS A 82 4.19 -15.29 28.19
C LYS A 82 2.78 -15.51 27.67
N ILE A 83 2.58 -16.58 26.89
CA ILE A 83 1.31 -16.99 26.30
C ILE A 83 1.14 -18.49 26.57
N ARG A 84 -0.07 -18.93 26.93
CA ARG A 84 -0.37 -20.36 27.20
C ARG A 84 0.59 -21.00 28.21
N ASN A 85 1.02 -20.23 29.22
CA ASN A 85 2.00 -20.57 30.25
C ASN A 85 3.45 -20.82 29.76
N GLU A 86 3.75 -20.54 28.49
CA GLU A 86 5.07 -20.65 27.88
C GLU A 86 5.59 -19.27 27.48
N ILE A 87 6.91 -19.13 27.40
CA ILE A 87 7.55 -17.91 26.89
C ILE A 87 7.81 -18.10 25.41
N HIS A 88 7.12 -17.34 24.57
CA HIS A 88 7.35 -17.24 23.13
C HIS A 88 8.25 -16.07 22.83
N THR A 89 9.31 -16.30 22.05
CA THR A 89 10.23 -15.27 21.59
C THR A 89 9.89 -14.84 20.17
N PHE A 90 9.80 -13.54 19.97
CA PHE A 90 9.49 -12.91 18.68
C PHE A 90 10.64 -12.05 18.23
N THR A 91 10.84 -11.99 16.91
CA THR A 91 11.79 -11.10 16.24
C THR A 91 11.04 -10.10 15.40
N GLY A 92 11.31 -8.83 15.59
CA GLY A 92 10.79 -7.73 14.79
C GLY A 92 11.86 -6.75 14.38
N TRP A 93 11.55 -5.94 13.40
CA TRP A 93 12.45 -4.91 12.87
C TRP A 93 11.74 -3.56 12.81
N ARG A 94 12.51 -2.49 12.94
CA ARG A 94 12.13 -1.15 12.54
C ARG A 94 13.31 -0.51 11.84
N SER A 95 13.16 -0.22 10.54
CA SER A 95 14.14 0.48 9.74
C SER A 95 13.70 1.91 9.51
N VAL A 96 14.61 2.84 9.71
CA VAL A 96 14.48 4.26 9.38
C VAL A 96 15.40 4.53 8.21
N HIS A 97 14.82 4.72 7.02
CA HIS A 97 15.62 4.94 5.83
C HIS A 97 16.13 6.38 5.78
N SER A 98 15.28 7.36 6.03
CA SER A 98 15.67 8.76 5.97
C SER A 98 14.89 9.60 6.98
N GLU A 99 15.61 10.51 7.61
CA GLU A 99 15.14 11.54 8.54
C GLU A 99 15.43 12.94 7.99
N HIS A 100 15.53 13.08 6.65
CA HIS A 100 15.68 14.38 6.00
C HIS A 100 14.50 15.32 6.29
N LEU A 101 13.36 14.75 6.61
CA LEU A 101 12.17 15.38 7.18
C LEU A 101 11.61 14.47 8.28
N GLU A 102 11.08 15.05 9.33
CA GLU A 102 10.47 14.34 10.45
C GLU A 102 8.96 14.64 10.55
N PRO A 103 8.20 13.65 11.03
CA PRO A 103 8.60 12.31 11.49
C PRO A 103 8.88 11.35 10.33
N ALA A 104 9.69 10.29 10.56
CA ALA A 104 9.78 9.18 9.64
C ALA A 104 8.47 8.37 9.64
N LYS A 105 7.96 8.03 8.47
CA LYS A 105 6.63 7.41 8.29
C LYS A 105 6.72 6.05 7.61
N GLY A 106 5.96 5.05 8.13
CA GLY A 106 5.85 3.76 7.46
C GLY A 106 5.11 2.70 8.26
N GLY A 107 4.49 1.74 7.57
CA GLY A 107 3.69 0.69 8.17
C GLY A 107 4.47 -0.31 9.03
N ILE A 108 3.75 -1.12 9.80
CA ILE A 108 4.27 -2.30 10.50
C ILE A 108 3.58 -3.53 9.90
N ARG A 109 4.36 -4.44 9.33
CA ARG A 109 3.90 -5.69 8.70
C ARG A 109 4.00 -6.84 9.71
N TYR A 110 3.01 -7.73 9.71
CA TYR A 110 3.05 -9.02 10.41
C TYR A 110 3.05 -10.13 9.36
N ASP A 111 4.23 -10.71 9.11
CA ASP A 111 4.40 -11.78 8.13
C ASP A 111 5.59 -12.68 8.53
N LEU A 112 5.44 -14.00 8.36
CA LEU A 112 6.52 -14.97 8.59
C LEU A 112 7.68 -14.84 7.59
N ALA A 113 7.38 -14.33 6.39
CA ALA A 113 8.36 -14.12 5.33
C ALA A 113 9.22 -12.87 5.54
N SER A 114 8.85 -11.99 6.48
CA SER A 114 9.58 -10.74 6.72
C SER A 114 11.03 -10.97 7.09
N SER A 115 11.90 -10.15 6.50
CA SER A 115 13.34 -10.08 6.75
C SER A 115 13.79 -8.64 6.93
N GLN A 116 15.02 -8.45 7.39
CA GLN A 116 15.62 -7.12 7.54
C GLN A 116 15.75 -6.43 6.18
N GLU A 117 16.21 -7.14 5.16
CA GLU A 117 16.42 -6.62 3.80
C GLU A 117 15.10 -6.15 3.17
N GLU A 118 14.01 -6.91 3.35
CA GLU A 118 12.68 -6.48 2.92
C GLU A 118 12.23 -5.20 3.62
N VAL A 119 12.44 -5.13 4.93
CA VAL A 119 12.05 -3.94 5.73
C VAL A 119 12.85 -2.70 5.31
N GLU A 120 14.14 -2.84 5.01
CA GLU A 120 15.00 -1.76 4.52
C GLU A 120 14.56 -1.28 3.12
N ALA A 121 14.28 -2.21 2.19
CA ALA A 121 13.78 -1.86 0.86
C ALA A 121 12.44 -1.10 0.94
N LEU A 122 11.51 -1.59 1.75
CA LEU A 122 10.22 -0.95 1.95
C LEU A 122 10.34 0.41 2.66
N ALA A 123 11.31 0.59 3.56
CA ALA A 123 11.59 1.88 4.19
C ALA A 123 12.14 2.90 3.18
N ALA A 124 12.99 2.48 2.24
CA ALA A 124 13.47 3.31 1.13
C ALA A 124 12.30 3.74 0.22
N LEU A 125 11.45 2.80 -0.20
CA LEU A 125 10.27 3.11 -0.99
C LEU A 125 9.33 4.09 -0.27
N MET A 126 9.21 4.01 1.07
CA MET A 126 8.42 4.97 1.83
C MET A 126 9.00 6.38 1.75
N THR A 127 10.33 6.55 1.82
CA THR A 127 10.99 7.84 1.65
C THR A 127 10.67 8.43 0.27
N TYR A 128 10.87 7.65 -0.80
CA TYR A 128 10.62 8.13 -2.17
C TYR A 128 9.15 8.46 -2.40
N LYS A 129 8.24 7.64 -1.85
CA LYS A 129 6.80 7.86 -1.91
C LYS A 129 6.37 9.15 -1.21
N CYS A 130 6.89 9.42 0.00
CA CYS A 130 6.61 10.65 0.73
C CYS A 130 7.14 11.88 -0.03
N ALA A 131 8.33 11.77 -0.63
CA ALA A 131 8.92 12.84 -1.41
C ALA A 131 8.10 13.18 -2.67
N ILE A 132 7.61 12.17 -3.40
CA ILE A 132 6.86 12.38 -4.65
C ILE A 132 5.54 13.12 -4.45
N ILE A 133 4.79 12.78 -3.38
CA ILE A 133 3.51 13.41 -3.05
C ILE A 133 3.64 14.62 -2.12
N GLU A 134 4.87 15.06 -1.86
CA GLU A 134 5.19 16.28 -1.11
C GLU A 134 4.66 16.32 0.32
N VAL A 135 4.59 15.18 0.99
CA VAL A 135 4.32 15.17 2.42
C VAL A 135 5.61 15.35 3.23
N PRO A 136 5.59 16.09 4.34
CA PRO A 136 6.78 16.40 5.14
C PRO A 136 7.18 15.21 6.02
N TYR A 137 7.50 14.09 5.39
CA TYR A 137 7.89 12.86 6.07
C TYR A 137 9.21 12.32 5.55
N GLY A 138 10.03 11.84 6.47
CA GLY A 138 11.03 10.82 6.18
C GLY A 138 10.38 9.46 5.94
N GLY A 139 11.19 8.43 5.75
CA GLY A 139 10.70 7.08 5.48
C GLY A 139 11.16 6.06 6.50
N SER A 140 10.24 5.22 6.95
CA SER A 140 10.51 4.08 7.82
C SER A 140 9.65 2.88 7.47
N LYS A 141 10.00 1.71 7.98
CA LYS A 141 9.20 0.49 7.88
C LYS A 141 9.45 -0.39 9.09
N GLY A 142 8.43 -1.11 9.53
CA GLY A 142 8.57 -2.14 10.56
C GLY A 142 7.98 -3.46 10.12
N ALA A 143 8.47 -4.53 10.74
CA ALA A 143 7.88 -5.85 10.62
C ALA A 143 8.01 -6.64 11.91
N LEU A 144 7.09 -7.57 12.11
CA LEU A 144 7.16 -8.62 13.12
C LEU A 144 7.04 -9.96 12.41
N LYS A 145 8.01 -10.86 12.65
CA LYS A 145 8.04 -12.19 12.03
C LYS A 145 7.05 -13.12 12.73
N ILE A 146 5.79 -13.04 12.30
CA ILE A 146 4.66 -13.77 12.91
C ILE A 146 3.58 -14.01 11.85
N ASN A 147 2.92 -15.17 11.90
CA ASN A 147 1.66 -15.38 11.21
C ASN A 147 0.49 -15.03 12.14
N PRO A 148 -0.26 -13.96 11.91
CA PRO A 148 -1.37 -13.56 12.80
C PRO A 148 -2.44 -14.64 12.96
N LYS A 149 -2.60 -15.54 11.97
CA LYS A 149 -3.62 -16.61 11.99
C LYS A 149 -3.33 -17.71 13.01
N ASP A 150 -2.09 -17.81 13.50
CA ASP A 150 -1.69 -18.84 14.48
C ASP A 150 -2.06 -18.45 15.92
N TRP A 151 -2.53 -17.23 16.12
CA TRP A 151 -2.77 -16.62 17.43
C TRP A 151 -4.21 -16.11 17.56
N THR A 152 -4.77 -16.24 18.76
CA THR A 152 -6.05 -15.61 19.07
C THR A 152 -5.90 -14.08 19.12
N ILE A 153 -7.01 -13.37 18.99
CA ILE A 153 -7.01 -11.90 19.00
C ILE A 153 -6.42 -11.30 20.30
N THR A 154 -6.67 -11.96 21.43
CA THR A 154 -6.12 -11.55 22.72
C THR A 154 -4.61 -11.80 22.81
N GLU A 155 -4.12 -12.85 22.16
CA GLU A 155 -2.69 -13.15 22.09
C GLU A 155 -1.97 -12.16 21.19
N ILE A 156 -2.53 -11.87 19.99
CA ILE A 156 -2.03 -10.81 19.10
C ILE A 156 -1.98 -9.46 19.81
N GLU A 157 -2.99 -9.11 20.59
CA GLU A 157 -2.98 -7.88 21.38
C GLU A 157 -1.80 -7.84 22.36
N LYS A 158 -1.57 -8.91 23.12
CA LYS A 158 -0.43 -9.00 24.04
C LYS A 158 0.91 -8.86 23.32
N ILE A 159 1.07 -9.54 22.18
CA ILE A 159 2.28 -9.49 21.37
C ILE A 159 2.49 -8.08 20.83
N THR A 160 1.44 -7.47 20.25
CA THR A 160 1.48 -6.11 19.70
C THR A 160 1.83 -5.07 20.76
N ARG A 161 1.20 -5.11 21.91
CA ARG A 161 1.50 -4.19 23.03
C ARG A 161 2.94 -4.33 23.51
N ARG A 162 3.44 -5.57 23.63
CA ARG A 162 4.82 -5.80 24.05
C ARG A 162 5.82 -5.32 22.99
N PHE A 163 5.54 -5.54 21.71
CA PHE A 163 6.36 -5.00 20.62
C PHE A 163 6.32 -3.46 20.61
N ALA A 164 5.15 -2.85 20.80
CA ALA A 164 5.01 -1.40 20.91
C ALA A 164 5.87 -0.82 22.06
N GLN A 165 5.89 -1.45 23.23
CA GLN A 165 6.75 -1.02 24.35
C GLN A 165 8.23 -1.02 23.97
N GLU A 166 8.68 -2.04 23.24
CA GLU A 166 10.09 -2.10 22.78
C GLU A 166 10.42 -1.02 21.73
N LEU A 167 9.45 -0.68 20.86
CA LEU A 167 9.60 0.40 19.89
C LEU A 167 9.58 1.80 20.56
N ILE A 168 8.64 2.01 21.48
CA ILE A 168 8.47 3.28 22.21
C ILE A 168 9.74 3.64 23.02
N LYS A 169 10.34 2.66 23.69
CA LYS A 169 11.60 2.85 24.44
C LYS A 169 12.76 3.40 23.61
N ARG A 170 12.67 3.30 22.28
CA ARG A 170 13.71 3.69 21.33
C ARG A 170 13.29 4.85 20.44
N ASP A 171 12.20 5.54 20.79
CA ASP A 171 11.58 6.60 20.00
C ASP A 171 11.16 6.19 18.57
N LEU A 172 11.02 4.87 18.36
CA LEU A 172 10.56 4.30 17.08
C LEU A 172 9.03 4.28 16.94
N ILE A 173 8.31 4.77 17.95
CA ILE A 173 6.92 5.21 17.96
C ILE A 173 6.86 6.52 18.73
N ASN A 174 6.72 7.63 18.02
CA ASN A 174 6.69 8.97 18.59
C ASN A 174 6.03 9.92 17.59
N PRO A 175 5.08 10.79 18.00
CA PRO A 175 4.40 11.74 17.10
C PRO A 175 5.31 12.65 16.29
N ALA A 176 6.48 12.99 16.83
CA ALA A 176 7.43 13.90 16.21
C ALA A 176 8.57 13.23 15.46
N GLN A 177 8.90 11.95 15.77
CA GLN A 177 10.08 11.29 15.22
C GLN A 177 9.76 10.11 14.31
N ASN A 178 8.78 9.24 14.70
CA ASN A 178 8.51 8.03 13.94
C ASN A 178 7.07 7.55 14.13
N VAL A 179 6.29 7.59 13.05
CA VAL A 179 4.84 7.37 13.07
C VAL A 179 4.47 6.13 12.25
N PRO A 180 4.21 4.99 12.90
CA PRO A 180 3.70 3.78 12.24
C PRO A 180 2.31 3.93 11.63
N ALA A 181 1.98 2.95 10.77
CA ALA A 181 0.67 2.77 10.13
C ALA A 181 0.37 1.29 9.97
N PRO A 182 -0.87 0.90 9.59
CA PRO A 182 -1.17 -0.47 9.21
C PRO A 182 -0.43 -0.88 7.92
N ASP A 183 -0.14 -2.17 7.81
CA ASP A 183 0.42 -2.83 6.64
C ASP A 183 -0.13 -4.27 6.55
N VAL A 184 0.47 -5.14 5.73
CA VAL A 184 0.09 -6.56 5.65
C VAL A 184 0.08 -7.19 7.05
N GLY A 185 -0.99 -7.93 7.36
CA GLY A 185 -1.15 -8.62 8.65
C GLY A 185 -1.49 -7.73 9.85
N THR A 186 -1.62 -6.40 9.66
CA THR A 186 -2.08 -5.46 10.69
C THR A 186 -3.25 -4.60 10.20
N SER A 187 -3.98 -4.03 11.11
CA SER A 187 -5.18 -3.26 10.86
C SER A 187 -5.31 -2.06 11.80
N ALA A 188 -6.42 -1.37 11.69
CA ALA A 188 -6.78 -0.28 12.61
C ALA A 188 -6.82 -0.72 14.09
N LYS A 189 -7.05 -2.01 14.34
CA LYS A 189 -7.11 -2.59 15.68
C LYS A 189 -5.73 -2.59 16.35
N GLU A 190 -4.70 -3.08 15.63
CA GLU A 190 -3.31 -3.07 16.11
C GLU A 190 -2.83 -1.64 16.35
N MET A 191 -3.18 -0.71 15.47
CA MET A 191 -2.85 0.71 15.64
C MET A 191 -3.52 1.31 16.89
N SER A 192 -4.74 0.89 17.21
CA SER A 192 -5.40 1.31 18.44
C SER A 192 -4.68 0.82 19.70
N TRP A 193 -4.20 -0.43 19.70
CA TRP A 193 -3.44 -0.98 20.83
C TRP A 193 -2.08 -0.29 20.99
N ILE A 194 -1.41 0.03 19.89
CA ILE A 194 -0.14 0.78 19.91
C ILE A 194 -0.37 2.20 20.47
N ALA A 195 -1.40 2.90 20.01
CA ALA A 195 -1.72 4.25 20.50
C ALA A 195 -2.10 4.24 21.99
N ASP A 196 -2.86 3.24 22.43
CA ASP A 196 -3.22 3.07 23.85
C ASP A 196 -1.99 2.80 24.72
N GLU A 197 -1.05 1.99 24.22
CA GLU A 197 0.20 1.70 24.94
C GLU A 197 1.09 2.93 25.03
N TYR A 198 1.22 3.72 23.95
CA TYR A 198 1.94 4.98 23.95
C TYR A 198 1.36 5.96 25.00
N ARG A 199 0.02 6.13 25.04
CA ARG A 199 -0.64 7.00 26.00
C ARG A 199 -0.46 6.57 27.46
N LYS A 200 -0.33 5.28 27.74
CA LYS A 200 -0.04 4.79 29.09
C LYS A 200 1.37 5.17 29.54
N ILE A 201 2.34 5.15 28.62
CA ILE A 201 3.73 5.49 28.90
C ILE A 201 3.90 7.01 28.99
N PHE A 202 3.22 7.78 28.13
CA PHE A 202 3.26 9.24 28.06
C PHE A 202 1.88 9.88 28.29
N PRO A 203 1.32 9.82 29.50
CA PRO A 203 -0.06 10.26 29.77
C PRO A 203 -0.26 11.77 29.63
N THR A 204 0.80 12.56 29.66
CA THR A 204 0.78 14.04 29.54
C THR A 204 1.02 14.51 28.12
N ASP A 205 1.36 13.64 27.19
CA ASP A 205 1.54 14.00 25.78
C ASP A 205 0.20 14.28 25.12
N ILE A 206 -0.09 15.55 24.86
CA ILE A 206 -1.33 15.99 24.21
C ILE A 206 -1.41 15.47 22.76
N ASN A 207 -0.28 15.20 22.12
CA ASN A 207 -0.17 14.71 20.76
C ASN A 207 -0.18 13.17 20.66
N ALA A 208 -0.36 12.46 21.75
CA ALA A 208 -0.26 11.01 21.82
C ALA A 208 -1.08 10.26 20.75
N LEU A 209 -2.21 10.81 20.29
CA LEU A 209 -2.99 10.22 19.20
C LEU A 209 -2.30 10.29 17.83
N ALA A 210 -1.35 11.21 17.65
CA ALA A 210 -0.57 11.32 16.42
C ALA A 210 0.61 10.33 16.35
N CYS A 211 0.87 9.55 17.38
CA CYS A 211 1.98 8.58 17.40
C CYS A 211 1.84 7.45 16.38
N VAL A 212 0.64 7.18 15.87
CA VAL A 212 0.32 6.25 14.78
C VAL A 212 -0.80 6.78 13.91
N THR A 213 -0.90 6.29 12.68
CA THR A 213 -2.04 6.58 11.77
C THR A 213 -2.74 5.28 11.36
N GLY A 214 -3.95 5.41 10.80
CA GLY A 214 -4.77 4.26 10.42
C GLY A 214 -5.58 3.67 11.58
N LYS A 215 -5.83 4.48 12.60
CA LYS A 215 -6.74 4.14 13.71
C LYS A 215 -8.20 4.13 13.25
N PRO A 216 -9.12 3.49 13.99
CA PRO A 216 -10.55 3.65 13.75
C PRO A 216 -10.98 5.12 13.94
N PRO A 217 -12.00 5.62 13.20
CA PRO A 217 -12.46 7.00 13.31
C PRO A 217 -12.82 7.45 14.72
N GLU A 218 -13.44 6.56 15.51
CA GLU A 218 -13.81 6.81 16.92
C GLU A 218 -12.60 6.90 17.86
N LYS A 219 -11.42 6.45 17.42
CA LYS A 219 -10.14 6.53 18.14
C LYS A 219 -9.19 7.58 17.58
N GLY A 220 -9.71 8.56 16.84
CA GLY A 220 -8.91 9.61 16.24
C GLY A 220 -8.39 9.30 14.82
N GLY A 221 -8.86 8.22 14.21
CA GLY A 221 -8.61 7.90 12.80
C GLY A 221 -9.44 8.76 11.86
N LEU A 222 -9.13 8.72 10.57
CA LEU A 222 -9.78 9.53 9.54
C LEU A 222 -10.72 8.68 8.68
N VAL A 223 -11.90 9.20 8.39
CA VAL A 223 -12.85 8.57 7.45
C VAL A 223 -12.22 8.56 6.04
N GLY A 224 -12.46 7.48 5.27
CA GLY A 224 -11.86 7.31 3.94
C GLY A 224 -10.46 6.69 3.92
N ARG A 225 -9.83 6.43 5.08
CA ARG A 225 -8.49 5.81 5.14
C ARG A 225 -8.45 4.41 4.53
N SER A 226 -9.51 3.62 4.67
CA SER A 226 -9.59 2.28 4.10
C SER A 226 -9.59 2.28 2.58
N GLU A 227 -10.26 3.23 1.94
CA GLU A 227 -10.35 3.34 0.48
C GLU A 227 -9.17 4.10 -0.15
N ALA A 228 -8.40 4.85 0.66
CA ALA A 228 -7.46 5.87 0.19
C ALA A 228 -6.45 5.39 -0.85
N THR A 229 -5.87 4.20 -0.68
CA THR A 229 -4.89 3.67 -1.63
C THR A 229 -5.54 3.30 -2.96
N GLY A 230 -6.68 2.57 -2.93
CA GLY A 230 -7.41 2.23 -4.15
C GLY A 230 -8.01 3.47 -4.85
N ARG A 231 -8.45 4.45 -4.07
CA ARG A 231 -8.91 5.75 -4.59
C ARG A 231 -7.77 6.52 -5.25
N GLY A 232 -6.58 6.52 -4.67
CA GLY A 232 -5.37 7.12 -5.27
C GLY A 232 -5.00 6.48 -6.60
N VAL A 233 -5.10 5.14 -6.70
CA VAL A 233 -4.92 4.39 -7.96
C VAL A 233 -5.91 4.85 -9.02
N GLN A 234 -7.19 5.01 -8.68
CA GLN A 234 -8.21 5.55 -9.58
C GLN A 234 -7.84 6.96 -10.05
N TYR A 235 -7.48 7.86 -9.14
CA TYR A 235 -7.17 9.25 -9.48
C TYR A 235 -5.97 9.37 -10.40
N ILE A 236 -4.92 8.57 -10.18
CA ILE A 236 -3.74 8.57 -11.06
C ILE A 236 -4.08 8.06 -12.46
N ILE A 237 -4.92 7.03 -12.58
CA ILE A 237 -5.40 6.52 -13.88
C ILE A 237 -6.23 7.61 -14.59
N LYS A 238 -7.12 8.27 -13.87
CA LYS A 238 -7.91 9.39 -14.42
C LYS A 238 -7.02 10.51 -14.91
N GLU A 239 -5.98 10.86 -14.15
CA GLU A 239 -5.05 11.91 -14.56
C GLU A 239 -4.25 11.50 -15.80
N PHE A 240 -3.77 10.24 -15.91
CA PHE A 240 -3.15 9.72 -17.12
C PHE A 240 -4.05 9.90 -18.34
N PHE A 241 -5.35 9.57 -18.24
CA PHE A 241 -6.30 9.72 -19.37
C PHE A 241 -6.76 11.17 -19.62
N ARG A 242 -6.42 12.14 -18.78
CA ARG A 242 -6.62 13.58 -19.07
C ARG A 242 -5.59 14.12 -20.04
N HIS A 243 -4.42 13.47 -20.17
CA HIS A 243 -3.34 13.89 -21.08
C HIS A 243 -3.37 13.07 -22.35
N GLN A 244 -3.85 13.70 -23.44
CA GLN A 244 -4.01 13.02 -24.74
C GLN A 244 -2.72 12.38 -25.24
N GLU A 245 -1.60 13.08 -25.13
CA GLU A 245 -0.28 12.59 -25.53
C GLU A 245 0.13 11.31 -24.80
N ASP A 246 -0.19 11.21 -23.51
CA ASP A 246 0.19 10.07 -22.67
C ASP A 246 -0.61 8.81 -23.05
N PHE A 247 -1.94 8.93 -23.16
CA PHE A 247 -2.75 7.76 -23.49
C PHE A 247 -2.61 7.34 -24.97
N GLU A 248 -2.36 8.27 -25.90
CA GLU A 248 -2.07 7.95 -27.30
C GLU A 248 -0.71 7.25 -27.43
N ALA A 249 0.32 7.67 -26.67
CA ALA A 249 1.61 6.98 -26.60
C ALA A 249 1.49 5.53 -26.12
N ALA A 250 0.51 5.23 -25.25
CA ALA A 250 0.16 3.87 -24.86
C ALA A 250 -0.68 3.11 -25.90
N GLY A 251 -0.99 3.72 -27.04
CA GLY A 251 -1.82 3.13 -28.10
C GLY A 251 -3.32 3.05 -27.75
N PHE A 252 -3.78 3.90 -26.85
CA PHE A 252 -5.22 4.03 -26.56
C PHE A 252 -5.90 5.00 -27.52
N LYS A 253 -7.19 4.71 -27.78
CA LYS A 253 -8.11 5.64 -28.45
C LYS A 253 -9.23 5.99 -27.49
N GLY A 254 -9.50 7.28 -27.35
CA GLY A 254 -10.54 7.81 -26.46
C GLY A 254 -10.20 7.70 -24.96
N GLY A 255 -11.11 8.16 -24.12
CA GLY A 255 -10.93 8.24 -22.68
C GLY A 255 -10.99 6.89 -21.93
N LEU A 256 -11.13 6.97 -20.62
CA LEU A 256 -11.09 5.82 -19.70
C LEU A 256 -12.33 4.92 -19.78
N LYS A 257 -13.51 5.49 -20.09
CA LYS A 257 -14.77 4.75 -20.18
C LYS A 257 -14.68 3.53 -21.10
N GLY A 258 -15.16 2.39 -20.63
CA GLY A 258 -15.21 1.12 -21.37
C GLY A 258 -13.87 0.39 -21.49
N LYS A 259 -12.76 0.89 -20.90
CA LYS A 259 -11.47 0.19 -20.89
C LYS A 259 -11.57 -1.11 -20.10
N LYS A 260 -10.94 -2.16 -20.61
CA LYS A 260 -10.87 -3.48 -20.00
C LYS A 260 -9.72 -3.53 -18.98
N ILE A 261 -10.05 -3.82 -17.74
CA ILE A 261 -9.11 -3.82 -16.62
C ILE A 261 -9.01 -5.21 -16.01
N ALA A 262 -7.79 -5.70 -15.82
CA ALA A 262 -7.49 -6.89 -15.03
C ALA A 262 -6.84 -6.47 -13.70
N VAL A 263 -7.31 -7.02 -12.58
CA VAL A 263 -6.84 -6.68 -11.23
C VAL A 263 -6.30 -7.93 -10.54
N GLN A 264 -5.06 -7.88 -10.07
CA GLN A 264 -4.49 -8.94 -9.24
C GLN A 264 -4.60 -8.57 -7.76
N GLY A 265 -5.32 -9.39 -7.02
CA GLY A 265 -5.62 -9.17 -5.61
C GLY A 265 -6.90 -8.36 -5.40
N LEU A 266 -7.88 -8.94 -4.69
CA LEU A 266 -9.11 -8.27 -4.28
C LEU A 266 -9.05 -7.93 -2.76
N GLY A 267 -7.84 -7.62 -2.27
CA GLY A 267 -7.60 -7.05 -0.95
C GLY A 267 -8.10 -5.61 -0.86
N ASN A 268 -7.69 -4.89 0.18
CA ASN A 268 -8.15 -3.52 0.40
C ASN A 268 -7.91 -2.60 -0.81
N VAL A 269 -6.72 -2.66 -1.42
CA VAL A 269 -6.33 -1.76 -2.52
C VAL A 269 -7.03 -2.14 -3.82
N GLY A 270 -6.91 -3.40 -4.24
CA GLY A 270 -7.46 -3.86 -5.51
C GLY A 270 -9.00 -3.79 -5.55
N TYR A 271 -9.67 -4.13 -4.44
CA TYR A 271 -11.12 -3.99 -4.34
C TYR A 271 -11.58 -2.54 -4.54
N HIS A 272 -11.01 -1.59 -3.81
CA HIS A 272 -11.45 -0.20 -3.94
C HIS A 272 -11.09 0.39 -5.31
N ALA A 273 -9.90 0.09 -5.86
CA ALA A 273 -9.53 0.52 -7.20
C ALA A 273 -10.49 -0.03 -8.26
N ALA A 274 -10.76 -1.34 -8.24
CA ALA A 274 -11.68 -1.99 -9.17
C ALA A 274 -13.10 -1.42 -9.04
N LYS A 275 -13.60 -1.26 -7.80
CA LYS A 275 -14.93 -0.74 -7.53
C LYS A 275 -15.12 0.66 -8.11
N PHE A 276 -14.21 1.59 -7.81
CA PHE A 276 -14.37 2.97 -8.26
C PHE A 276 -14.17 3.13 -9.77
N LEU A 277 -13.22 2.42 -10.37
CA LEU A 277 -13.05 2.40 -11.82
C LEU A 277 -14.28 1.83 -12.54
N HIS A 278 -14.95 0.86 -11.94
CA HIS A 278 -16.19 0.27 -12.49
C HIS A 278 -17.39 1.20 -12.30
N GLU A 279 -17.65 1.66 -11.07
CA GLU A 279 -18.88 2.37 -10.71
C GLU A 279 -18.86 3.85 -11.15
N GLU A 280 -17.71 4.52 -11.06
CA GLU A 280 -17.60 5.97 -11.30
C GLU A 280 -17.03 6.30 -12.69
N ASP A 281 -16.15 5.46 -13.24
CA ASP A 281 -15.46 5.71 -14.51
C ASP A 281 -15.95 4.79 -15.64
N GLU A 282 -16.96 3.95 -15.38
CA GLU A 282 -17.59 3.03 -16.33
C GLU A 282 -16.60 2.10 -17.05
N CYS A 283 -15.54 1.68 -16.34
CA CYS A 283 -14.60 0.70 -16.84
C CYS A 283 -15.16 -0.71 -16.73
N LYS A 284 -14.69 -1.63 -17.58
CA LYS A 284 -15.02 -3.05 -17.52
C LYS A 284 -13.93 -3.81 -16.74
N ILE A 285 -14.24 -4.30 -15.55
CA ILE A 285 -13.33 -5.18 -14.81
C ILE A 285 -13.50 -6.58 -15.38
N VAL A 286 -12.59 -6.99 -16.27
CA VAL A 286 -12.74 -8.25 -17.02
C VAL A 286 -12.09 -9.44 -16.33
N CYS A 287 -11.20 -9.21 -15.37
CA CYS A 287 -10.58 -10.27 -14.58
C CYS A 287 -10.22 -9.77 -13.18
N ILE A 288 -10.46 -10.63 -12.20
CA ILE A 288 -9.99 -10.47 -10.82
C ILE A 288 -9.23 -11.74 -10.45
N MET A 289 -7.97 -11.60 -10.04
CA MET A 289 -7.05 -12.69 -9.72
C MET A 289 -6.78 -12.74 -8.21
N GLU A 290 -6.89 -13.93 -7.63
CA GLU A 290 -6.49 -14.23 -6.24
C GLU A 290 -5.53 -15.43 -6.22
N HIS A 291 -4.89 -15.69 -5.08
CA HIS A 291 -3.89 -16.75 -4.94
C HIS A 291 -4.43 -18.17 -5.22
N ASN A 292 -5.72 -18.37 -5.12
CA ASN A 292 -6.42 -19.65 -5.29
C ASN A 292 -7.27 -19.74 -6.56
N GLY A 293 -7.17 -18.76 -7.47
CA GLY A 293 -7.86 -18.76 -8.75
C GLY A 293 -8.26 -17.35 -9.20
N ALA A 294 -8.75 -17.25 -10.40
CA ALA A 294 -9.22 -16.02 -10.99
C ALA A 294 -10.67 -16.16 -11.48
N ILE A 295 -11.34 -15.03 -11.63
CA ILE A 295 -12.69 -14.94 -12.20
C ILE A 295 -12.64 -13.99 -13.39
N LEU A 296 -13.28 -14.38 -14.50
CA LEU A 296 -13.27 -13.66 -15.77
C LEU A 296 -14.68 -13.40 -16.28
N ASN A 297 -14.88 -12.20 -16.82
CA ASN A 297 -16.10 -11.85 -17.58
C ASN A 297 -15.76 -10.74 -18.59
N SER A 298 -15.84 -11.03 -19.89
CA SER A 298 -15.53 -10.07 -20.96
C SER A 298 -16.47 -8.86 -20.98
N GLU A 299 -17.69 -8.98 -20.44
CA GLU A 299 -18.66 -7.89 -20.36
C GLU A 299 -18.49 -7.04 -19.10
N GLY A 300 -17.66 -7.48 -18.16
CA GLY A 300 -17.39 -6.83 -16.89
C GLY A 300 -18.00 -7.58 -15.70
N LEU A 301 -17.20 -7.68 -14.64
CA LEU A 301 -17.55 -8.29 -13.36
C LEU A 301 -18.27 -7.28 -12.47
N ASN A 302 -19.28 -7.73 -11.73
CA ASN A 302 -19.79 -6.99 -10.58
C ASN A 302 -18.80 -7.15 -9.42
N VAL A 303 -18.00 -6.11 -9.17
CA VAL A 303 -16.90 -6.12 -8.18
C VAL A 303 -17.42 -6.34 -6.77
N GLU A 304 -18.56 -5.71 -6.42
CA GLU A 304 -19.16 -5.85 -5.09
C GLU A 304 -19.63 -7.28 -4.84
N ALA A 305 -20.37 -7.87 -5.79
CA ALA A 305 -20.85 -9.24 -5.68
C ALA A 305 -19.69 -10.25 -5.60
N ALA A 306 -18.63 -10.06 -6.42
CA ALA A 306 -17.44 -10.89 -6.37
C ALA A 306 -16.72 -10.77 -5.02
N LYS A 307 -16.67 -9.57 -4.41
CA LYS A 307 -16.07 -9.36 -3.10
C LYS A 307 -16.84 -10.02 -1.97
N ILE A 308 -18.16 -9.91 -1.98
CA ILE A 308 -19.04 -10.56 -1.00
C ILE A 308 -18.86 -12.09 -1.10
N TYR A 309 -18.93 -12.64 -2.32
CA TYR A 309 -18.75 -14.07 -2.54
C TYR A 309 -17.38 -14.58 -2.04
N GLN A 310 -16.31 -13.84 -2.33
CA GLN A 310 -14.96 -14.17 -1.86
C GLN A 310 -14.87 -14.19 -0.32
N ILE A 311 -15.52 -13.26 0.37
CA ILE A 311 -15.51 -13.19 1.84
C ILE A 311 -16.27 -14.40 2.42
N GLU A 312 -17.39 -14.79 1.83
CA GLU A 312 -18.24 -15.87 2.33
C GLU A 312 -17.66 -17.26 2.06
N HIS A 313 -17.04 -17.45 0.88
CA HIS A 313 -16.60 -18.78 0.41
C HIS A 313 -15.06 -18.96 0.43
N GLY A 314 -14.31 -17.88 0.55
CA GLY A 314 -12.84 -17.91 0.51
C GLY A 314 -12.25 -18.20 -0.88
N THR A 315 -13.06 -18.33 -1.91
CA THR A 315 -12.69 -18.63 -3.30
C THR A 315 -13.68 -18.01 -4.27
N PHE A 316 -13.32 -17.94 -5.56
CA PHE A 316 -14.25 -17.59 -6.63
C PHE A 316 -14.89 -18.82 -7.31
N GLU A 317 -14.47 -20.04 -6.95
CA GLU A 317 -15.02 -21.25 -7.52
C GLU A 317 -16.52 -21.35 -7.21
N GLY A 318 -17.35 -21.45 -8.27
CA GLY A 318 -18.82 -21.47 -8.14
C GLY A 318 -19.51 -20.11 -8.16
N PHE A 319 -18.79 -18.99 -8.33
CA PHE A 319 -19.41 -17.69 -8.55
C PHE A 319 -20.03 -17.61 -9.94
N ASP A 320 -21.32 -17.29 -10.02
CA ASP A 320 -22.10 -17.29 -11.27
C ASP A 320 -21.91 -16.02 -12.12
N GLY A 321 -21.29 -14.99 -11.59
CA GLY A 321 -21.03 -13.71 -12.27
C GLY A 321 -19.88 -13.75 -13.29
N GLY A 322 -19.18 -14.88 -13.46
CA GLY A 322 -18.06 -15.04 -14.40
C GLY A 322 -17.54 -16.47 -14.47
N SER A 323 -16.58 -16.73 -15.36
CA SER A 323 -15.91 -18.03 -15.47
C SER A 323 -14.74 -18.11 -14.51
N PHE A 324 -14.65 -19.21 -13.75
CA PHE A 324 -13.53 -19.47 -12.84
C PHE A 324 -12.34 -20.10 -13.57
N GLU A 325 -11.14 -19.58 -13.30
CA GLU A 325 -9.87 -20.11 -13.78
C GLU A 325 -8.96 -20.41 -12.60
N LYS A 326 -8.50 -21.67 -12.49
CA LYS A 326 -7.69 -22.13 -11.37
C LYS A 326 -6.26 -21.55 -11.41
N ASN A 327 -5.69 -21.40 -12.61
CA ASN A 327 -4.33 -20.91 -12.81
C ASN A 327 -4.28 -19.38 -12.83
N SER A 328 -4.46 -18.78 -11.68
CA SER A 328 -4.53 -17.32 -11.53
C SER A 328 -3.30 -16.57 -12.07
N SER A 329 -2.10 -17.12 -11.92
CA SER A 329 -0.85 -16.48 -12.37
C SER A 329 -0.75 -16.32 -13.89
N GLU A 330 -1.35 -17.23 -14.66
CA GLU A 330 -1.38 -17.13 -16.12
C GLU A 330 -2.25 -15.96 -16.59
N MET A 331 -3.23 -15.54 -15.79
CA MET A 331 -4.13 -14.45 -16.09
C MET A 331 -3.46 -13.07 -16.08
N LEU A 332 -2.26 -12.94 -15.53
CA LEU A 332 -1.45 -11.73 -15.68
C LEU A 332 -1.15 -11.41 -17.15
N CYS A 333 -1.08 -12.43 -17.98
CA CYS A 333 -0.76 -12.33 -19.41
C CYS A 333 -2.01 -12.25 -20.31
N MET A 334 -3.22 -12.15 -19.71
CA MET A 334 -4.45 -12.04 -20.49
C MET A 334 -4.51 -10.72 -21.27
N GLU A 335 -5.32 -10.70 -22.33
CA GLU A 335 -5.58 -9.48 -23.08
C GLU A 335 -6.47 -8.51 -22.32
N CYS A 336 -5.92 -7.38 -21.94
CA CYS A 336 -6.63 -6.27 -21.28
C CYS A 336 -5.99 -4.92 -21.66
N ASP A 337 -6.67 -3.83 -21.42
CA ASP A 337 -6.15 -2.47 -21.63
C ASP A 337 -5.21 -2.07 -20.47
N ILE A 338 -5.66 -2.32 -19.24
CA ILE A 338 -4.96 -1.92 -18.02
C ILE A 338 -4.81 -3.13 -17.09
N LEU A 339 -3.58 -3.37 -16.62
CA LEU A 339 -3.28 -4.37 -15.59
C LEU A 339 -2.95 -3.66 -14.27
N ILE A 340 -3.63 -4.06 -13.19
CA ILE A 340 -3.42 -3.50 -11.85
C ILE A 340 -2.94 -4.61 -10.90
N PRO A 341 -1.62 -4.81 -10.75
CA PRO A 341 -1.07 -5.69 -9.71
C PRO A 341 -1.23 -5.02 -8.34
N ALA A 342 -2.08 -5.60 -7.48
CA ALA A 342 -2.44 -5.08 -6.16
C ALA A 342 -2.25 -6.11 -5.03
N ALA A 343 -1.45 -7.16 -5.23
CA ALA A 343 -1.26 -8.25 -4.28
C ALA A 343 0.12 -8.25 -3.62
N ARG A 344 1.15 -8.64 -4.35
CA ARG A 344 2.50 -8.89 -3.81
C ARG A 344 3.60 -8.27 -4.67
N GLU A 345 4.78 -8.19 -4.08
CA GLU A 345 6.04 -7.89 -4.75
C GLU A 345 6.45 -8.98 -5.76
N ASN A 346 7.24 -8.59 -6.77
CA ASN A 346 7.89 -9.49 -7.74
C ASN A 346 6.95 -10.47 -8.49
N VAL A 347 5.67 -10.11 -8.70
CA VAL A 347 4.71 -10.96 -9.43
C VAL A 347 4.90 -10.90 -10.96
N ILE A 348 5.53 -9.84 -11.45
CA ILE A 348 5.94 -9.70 -12.84
C ILE A 348 7.46 -9.72 -12.88
N ASP A 349 8.02 -10.78 -13.42
CA ASP A 349 9.45 -11.04 -13.52
C ASP A 349 9.87 -11.38 -14.95
N SER A 350 11.12 -11.74 -15.17
CA SER A 350 11.65 -12.09 -16.50
C SER A 350 10.97 -13.31 -17.13
N SER A 351 10.29 -14.15 -16.35
CA SER A 351 9.64 -15.37 -16.85
C SER A 351 8.29 -15.09 -17.51
N ASN A 352 7.59 -14.01 -17.11
CA ASN A 352 6.25 -13.68 -17.59
C ASN A 352 6.14 -12.32 -18.29
N ALA A 353 7.13 -11.43 -18.13
CA ALA A 353 7.08 -10.07 -18.68
C ALA A 353 6.90 -10.01 -20.20
N GLU A 354 7.53 -10.92 -20.97
CA GLU A 354 7.37 -10.98 -22.44
C GLU A 354 5.95 -11.31 -22.88
N SER A 355 5.19 -12.00 -22.03
CA SER A 355 3.83 -12.46 -22.33
C SER A 355 2.74 -11.46 -21.92
N ILE A 356 3.08 -10.38 -21.22
CA ILE A 356 2.13 -9.34 -20.81
C ILE A 356 1.57 -8.63 -22.06
N LYS A 357 0.24 -8.51 -22.11
CA LYS A 357 -0.48 -7.89 -23.23
C LYS A 357 -1.13 -6.55 -22.90
N ALA A 358 -1.13 -6.17 -21.63
CA ALA A 358 -1.67 -4.89 -21.21
C ALA A 358 -0.86 -3.73 -21.80
N LYS A 359 -1.54 -2.65 -22.18
CA LYS A 359 -0.89 -1.43 -22.70
C LYS A 359 -0.39 -0.52 -21.57
N LEU A 360 -1.07 -0.59 -20.44
CA LEU A 360 -0.77 0.19 -19.23
C LEU A 360 -0.74 -0.75 -18.02
N ILE A 361 0.32 -0.66 -17.22
CA ILE A 361 0.40 -1.32 -15.91
C ILE A 361 0.41 -0.24 -14.84
N VAL A 362 -0.45 -0.39 -13.82
CA VAL A 362 -0.54 0.54 -12.69
C VAL A 362 -0.22 -0.20 -11.40
N GLU A 363 0.91 0.06 -10.82
CA GLU A 363 1.43 -0.68 -9.67
C GLU A 363 0.73 -0.28 -8.37
N ALA A 364 -0.30 -1.01 -8.02
CA ALA A 364 -1.03 -0.80 -6.78
C ALA A 364 -0.40 -1.52 -5.56
N ALA A 365 0.35 -2.62 -5.78
CA ALA A 365 1.23 -3.23 -4.78
C ALA A 365 2.59 -2.51 -4.72
N ASN A 366 3.42 -2.81 -3.71
CA ASN A 366 4.78 -2.31 -3.65
C ASN A 366 5.71 -3.25 -4.44
N GLY A 367 6.50 -2.71 -5.37
CA GLY A 367 7.47 -3.43 -6.18
C GLY A 367 6.94 -4.69 -6.88
N PRO A 368 5.77 -4.65 -7.54
CA PRO A 368 5.21 -5.84 -8.17
C PRO A 368 5.98 -6.28 -9.42
N ILE A 369 6.81 -5.40 -9.98
CA ILE A 369 7.62 -5.62 -11.19
C ILE A 369 9.09 -5.62 -10.81
N THR A 370 9.83 -6.68 -11.17
CA THR A 370 11.28 -6.74 -10.99
C THR A 370 12.00 -5.78 -11.93
N PHE A 371 13.24 -5.39 -11.59
CA PHE A 371 14.03 -4.48 -12.42
C PHE A 371 14.28 -5.01 -13.84
N GLU A 372 14.49 -6.32 -13.99
CA GLU A 372 14.71 -6.91 -15.32
C GLU A 372 13.40 -6.96 -16.12
N ALA A 373 12.27 -7.27 -15.49
CA ALA A 373 10.94 -7.20 -16.12
C ALA A 373 10.58 -5.77 -16.54
N ASP A 374 10.91 -4.74 -15.73
CA ASP A 374 10.72 -3.34 -16.09
C ASP A 374 11.39 -2.98 -17.42
N LYS A 375 12.63 -3.46 -17.65
CA LYS A 375 13.33 -3.25 -18.93
C LYS A 375 12.62 -3.92 -20.10
N MET A 376 12.16 -5.17 -19.90
CA MET A 376 11.48 -5.95 -20.95
C MET A 376 10.15 -5.30 -21.35
N LEU A 377 9.36 -4.86 -20.35
CA LEU A 377 8.09 -4.18 -20.58
C LEU A 377 8.26 -2.83 -21.27
N ASN A 378 9.26 -2.03 -20.85
CA ASN A 378 9.60 -0.77 -21.53
C ASN A 378 10.04 -1.00 -22.99
N ALA A 379 10.78 -2.07 -23.29
CA ALA A 379 11.16 -2.43 -24.66
C ALA A 379 9.95 -2.81 -25.54
N GLN A 380 8.85 -3.26 -24.92
CA GLN A 380 7.57 -3.53 -25.59
C GLN A 380 6.67 -2.28 -25.70
N ASN A 381 7.13 -1.10 -25.25
CA ASN A 381 6.37 0.14 -25.15
C ASN A 381 5.15 0.05 -24.23
N ILE A 382 5.16 -0.84 -23.24
CA ILE A 382 4.14 -0.89 -22.19
C ILE A 382 4.42 0.23 -21.19
N ILE A 383 3.45 1.10 -20.97
CA ILE A 383 3.60 2.19 -20.01
C ILE A 383 3.38 1.65 -18.59
N ILE A 384 4.27 2.04 -17.66
CA ILE A 384 4.17 1.65 -16.25
C ILE A 384 4.01 2.90 -15.40
N ILE A 385 2.90 3.00 -14.67
CA ILE A 385 2.73 3.98 -13.60
C ILE A 385 3.28 3.33 -12.31
N PRO A 386 4.39 3.86 -11.75
CA PRO A 386 5.13 3.17 -10.71
C PRO A 386 4.44 3.23 -9.34
N ASP A 387 4.73 2.26 -8.48
CA ASP A 387 4.19 2.08 -7.14
C ASP A 387 4.44 3.27 -6.21
N ILE A 388 5.62 3.89 -6.26
CA ILE A 388 5.94 5.06 -5.42
C ILE A 388 5.01 6.26 -5.67
N MET A 389 4.30 6.27 -6.79
CA MET A 389 3.28 7.25 -7.13
C MET A 389 1.87 6.65 -7.04
N ALA A 390 1.60 5.52 -7.72
CA ALA A 390 0.25 4.98 -7.88
C ALA A 390 -0.43 4.63 -6.55
N ASN A 391 0.28 4.00 -5.61
CA ASN A 391 -0.28 3.58 -4.33
C ASN A 391 -0.01 4.58 -3.17
N ALA A 392 0.45 5.79 -3.47
CA ALA A 392 0.79 6.80 -2.48
C ALA A 392 -0.44 7.39 -1.74
N GLY A 393 -1.66 7.17 -2.25
CA GLY A 393 -2.88 7.69 -1.64
C GLY A 393 -3.07 7.31 -0.16
N GLY A 394 -2.63 6.12 0.23
CA GLY A 394 -2.64 5.70 1.63
C GLY A 394 -1.74 6.57 2.53
N VAL A 395 -0.61 7.04 2.02
CA VAL A 395 0.30 7.93 2.74
C VAL A 395 -0.28 9.34 2.82
N ALA A 396 -0.87 9.84 1.74
CA ALA A 396 -1.54 11.15 1.70
C ALA A 396 -2.63 11.26 2.79
N VAL A 397 -3.52 10.28 2.87
CA VAL A 397 -4.57 10.27 3.90
C VAL A 397 -3.99 10.02 5.32
N SER A 398 -2.90 9.29 5.44
CA SER A 398 -2.17 9.18 6.71
C SER A 398 -1.60 10.53 7.18
N TYR A 399 -1.14 11.37 6.24
CA TYR A 399 -0.69 12.72 6.54
C TYR A 399 -1.86 13.59 7.05
N PHE A 400 -3.02 13.53 6.42
CA PHE A 400 -4.20 14.26 6.90
C PHE A 400 -4.62 13.80 8.30
N GLU A 401 -4.59 12.50 8.59
CA GLU A 401 -4.90 11.96 9.92
C GLU A 401 -3.92 12.49 10.99
N TRP A 402 -2.61 12.47 10.68
CA TRP A 402 -1.57 12.93 11.59
C TRP A 402 -1.71 14.44 11.89
N VAL A 403 -1.86 15.29 10.87
CA VAL A 403 -2.07 16.74 11.01
C VAL A 403 -3.33 17.03 11.84
N ARG A 404 -4.43 16.30 11.58
CA ARG A 404 -5.67 16.44 12.36
C ARG A 404 -5.46 16.12 13.84
N ASN A 405 -4.71 15.05 14.14
CA ASN A 405 -4.42 14.67 15.52
C ASN A 405 -3.51 15.67 16.22
N LEU A 406 -2.56 16.29 15.53
CA LEU A 406 -1.71 17.36 16.09
C LEU A 406 -2.49 18.66 16.32
N ARG A 407 -3.41 19.00 15.42
CA ARG A 407 -4.19 20.24 15.51
C ARG A 407 -5.36 20.15 16.52
N HIS A 408 -5.73 18.95 16.96
CA HIS A 408 -6.87 18.68 17.84
C HIS A 408 -8.23 19.20 17.33
N ILE A 409 -8.33 19.52 16.02
CA ILE A 409 -9.51 20.06 15.36
C ILE A 409 -9.99 19.08 14.30
N ARG A 410 -11.30 18.81 14.27
CA ARG A 410 -11.91 18.03 13.18
C ARG A 410 -11.96 18.86 11.90
N PHE A 411 -11.52 18.31 10.78
CA PHE A 411 -11.61 18.96 9.48
C PHE A 411 -13.06 19.38 9.19
N GLY A 412 -13.20 20.61 8.71
CA GLY A 412 -14.47 21.17 8.24
C GLY A 412 -15.47 21.59 9.31
N ARG A 413 -15.31 21.28 10.60
CA ARG A 413 -16.34 21.58 11.60
C ARG A 413 -16.56 23.08 11.85
N LEU A 414 -15.51 23.88 11.87
CA LEU A 414 -15.61 25.35 12.00
C LEU A 414 -16.02 26.01 10.69
N GLU A 415 -15.50 25.48 9.57
CA GLU A 415 -15.85 25.98 8.24
C GLU A 415 -17.27 25.62 7.83
N LYS A 416 -17.76 24.43 8.22
CA LYS A 416 -19.12 23.98 7.91
C LYS A 416 -20.18 24.98 8.35
N ARG A 417 -20.08 25.53 9.57
CA ARG A 417 -21.00 26.54 10.09
C ARG A 417 -20.93 27.85 9.32
N ARG A 418 -19.71 28.28 8.99
CA ARG A 418 -19.50 29.50 8.22
C ARG A 418 -20.04 29.37 6.79
N ASN A 419 -19.70 28.24 6.16
CA ASN A 419 -20.15 27.95 4.79
C ASN A 419 -21.68 27.79 4.72
N ALA A 420 -22.29 27.08 5.68
CA ALA A 420 -23.75 26.97 5.79
C ALA A 420 -24.42 28.36 5.83
N TYR A 421 -23.90 29.26 6.67
CA TYR A 421 -24.43 30.64 6.75
C TYR A 421 -24.24 31.43 5.44
N GLN A 422 -23.09 31.28 4.78
CA GLN A 422 -22.84 31.93 3.48
C GLN A 422 -23.76 31.40 2.38
N PHE A 423 -23.95 30.06 2.34
CA PHE A 423 -24.84 29.43 1.38
C PHE A 423 -26.31 29.76 1.63
N ASP A 424 -26.74 29.80 2.89
CA ASP A 424 -28.10 30.27 3.26
C ASP A 424 -28.36 31.70 2.81
N THR A 425 -27.36 32.58 2.99
CA THR A 425 -27.42 33.95 2.53
C THR A 425 -27.49 34.04 0.99
N LEU A 426 -26.68 33.22 0.28
CA LEU A 426 -26.69 33.15 -1.18
C LEU A 426 -28.01 32.60 -1.72
N ILE A 427 -28.54 31.55 -1.13
CA ILE A 427 -29.85 30.95 -1.48
C ILE A 427 -30.95 32.03 -1.33
N SER A 428 -30.99 32.69 -0.19
CA SER A 428 -31.96 33.77 0.08
C SER A 428 -31.86 34.92 -0.93
N ALA A 429 -30.64 35.28 -1.34
CA ALA A 429 -30.42 36.29 -2.37
C ALA A 429 -30.95 35.84 -3.73
N ILE A 430 -30.65 34.57 -4.13
CA ILE A 430 -31.14 33.98 -5.40
C ILE A 430 -32.68 33.93 -5.41
N GLU A 431 -33.29 33.47 -4.33
CA GLU A 431 -34.74 33.38 -4.20
C GLU A 431 -35.37 34.77 -4.29
N THR A 432 -34.78 35.77 -3.63
CA THR A 432 -35.23 37.16 -3.70
C THR A 432 -35.10 37.77 -5.12
N MET A 433 -33.98 37.50 -5.81
CA MET A 433 -33.75 38.02 -7.16
C MET A 433 -34.57 37.31 -8.24
N THR A 434 -34.89 36.04 -8.05
CA THR A 434 -35.61 35.25 -9.05
C THR A 434 -37.11 35.16 -8.79
N GLY A 435 -37.55 35.45 -7.57
CA GLY A 435 -38.93 35.25 -7.11
C GLY A 435 -39.36 33.78 -7.07
N LYS A 436 -38.40 32.83 -7.09
CA LYS A 436 -38.64 31.37 -7.06
C LYS A 436 -37.94 30.78 -5.89
N GLU A 437 -38.62 29.88 -5.17
CA GLU A 437 -38.00 29.05 -4.12
C GLU A 437 -37.05 28.02 -4.72
N MET A 438 -35.90 27.83 -4.09
CA MET A 438 -34.96 26.79 -4.45
C MET A 438 -35.50 25.43 -3.97
N PRO A 439 -35.53 24.38 -4.81
CA PRO A 439 -35.93 23.06 -4.38
C PRO A 439 -35.11 22.55 -3.19
N ASP A 440 -35.75 21.90 -2.21
CA ASP A 440 -35.15 21.44 -0.95
C ASP A 440 -33.92 20.57 -1.18
N LYS A 441 -33.92 19.72 -2.19
CA LYS A 441 -32.78 18.90 -2.57
C LYS A 441 -31.51 19.71 -2.81
N PHE A 442 -31.61 20.89 -3.41
CA PHE A 442 -30.44 21.76 -3.63
C PHE A 442 -30.10 22.55 -2.36
N LYS A 443 -31.12 22.99 -1.59
CA LYS A 443 -30.90 23.65 -0.30
C LYS A 443 -30.10 22.74 0.65
N GLU A 444 -30.49 21.49 0.79
CA GLU A 444 -29.80 20.50 1.61
C GLU A 444 -28.35 20.30 1.16
N GLN A 445 -28.09 20.11 -0.14
CA GLN A 445 -26.75 19.96 -0.68
C GLN A 445 -25.85 21.17 -0.43
N PHE A 446 -26.36 22.37 -0.52
CA PHE A 446 -25.60 23.59 -0.25
C PHE A 446 -25.37 23.82 1.25
N VAL A 447 -26.37 23.55 2.10
CA VAL A 447 -26.29 23.78 3.56
C VAL A 447 -25.49 22.68 4.27
N GLU A 448 -25.57 21.42 3.83
CA GLU A 448 -24.80 20.35 4.43
C GLU A 448 -23.28 20.53 4.26
N GLY A 449 -22.86 21.19 3.17
CA GLY A 449 -21.46 21.42 2.87
C GLY A 449 -20.65 20.11 2.73
N ALA A 450 -19.36 20.19 2.48
CA ALA A 450 -18.49 19.04 2.35
C ALA A 450 -18.37 18.27 3.68
N ASN A 451 -18.61 16.97 3.63
CA ASN A 451 -18.32 16.07 4.73
C ASN A 451 -16.81 15.82 4.88
N GLU A 452 -16.36 15.26 6.01
CA GLU A 452 -14.94 14.96 6.22
C GLU A 452 -14.36 14.08 5.09
N ILE A 453 -15.13 13.11 4.59
CA ILE A 453 -14.70 12.24 3.49
C ILE A 453 -14.55 13.00 2.17
N ASP A 454 -15.39 13.99 1.90
CA ASP A 454 -15.32 14.79 0.68
C ASP A 454 -14.06 15.67 0.67
N LEU A 455 -13.71 16.26 1.82
CA LEU A 455 -12.46 17.01 1.99
C LEU A 455 -11.23 16.11 1.84
N VAL A 456 -11.27 14.90 2.41
CA VAL A 456 -10.20 13.92 2.27
C VAL A 456 -10.04 13.48 0.82
N ARG A 457 -11.14 13.19 0.11
CA ARG A 457 -11.11 12.79 -1.30
C ARG A 457 -10.61 13.92 -2.20
N SER A 458 -11.06 15.15 -1.96
CA SER A 458 -10.58 16.33 -2.70
C SER A 458 -9.09 16.56 -2.51
N GLY A 459 -8.61 16.58 -1.27
CA GLY A 459 -7.18 16.75 -1.00
C GLY A 459 -6.33 15.58 -1.55
N LEU A 460 -6.88 14.35 -1.55
CA LEU A 460 -6.23 13.21 -2.16
C LEU A 460 -6.16 13.33 -3.68
N ASP A 461 -7.24 13.75 -4.35
CA ASP A 461 -7.26 13.96 -5.81
C ASP A 461 -6.20 15.00 -6.21
N ASP A 462 -6.16 16.15 -5.52
CA ASP A 462 -5.19 17.21 -5.79
C ASP A 462 -3.75 16.70 -5.67
N MET A 463 -3.41 15.99 -4.57
CA MET A 463 -2.06 15.46 -4.36
C MET A 463 -1.65 14.43 -5.41
N MET A 464 -2.56 13.51 -5.79
CA MET A 464 -2.27 12.48 -6.79
C MET A 464 -2.08 13.08 -8.18
N ARG A 465 -2.89 14.07 -8.54
CA ARG A 465 -2.78 14.81 -9.81
C ARG A 465 -1.49 15.60 -9.90
N GLU A 466 -1.16 16.37 -8.86
CA GLU A 466 0.07 17.15 -8.83
C GLU A 466 1.31 16.24 -8.93
N ALA A 467 1.32 15.10 -8.23
CA ALA A 467 2.40 14.13 -8.32
C ALA A 467 2.57 13.62 -9.76
N TYR A 468 1.48 13.26 -10.44
CA TYR A 468 1.55 12.82 -11.83
C TYR A 468 2.08 13.92 -12.75
N GLN A 469 1.56 15.15 -12.64
CA GLN A 469 1.96 16.28 -13.49
C GLN A 469 3.46 16.59 -13.33
N LYS A 470 3.99 16.57 -12.10
CA LYS A 470 5.42 16.78 -11.82
C LYS A 470 6.29 15.70 -12.44
N VAL A 471 5.89 14.44 -12.32
CA VAL A 471 6.62 13.32 -12.92
C VAL A 471 6.58 13.40 -14.46
N ARG A 472 5.42 13.74 -15.03
CA ARG A 472 5.25 13.95 -16.47
C ARG A 472 6.13 15.09 -16.98
N ALA A 473 6.15 16.22 -16.29
CA ALA A 473 7.00 17.38 -16.63
C ALA A 473 8.49 16.99 -16.57
N ALA A 474 8.93 16.38 -15.46
CA ALA A 474 10.32 15.94 -15.30
C ALA A 474 10.74 14.93 -16.41
N LYS A 475 9.85 14.02 -16.82
CA LYS A 475 10.09 13.10 -17.93
C LYS A 475 10.36 13.84 -19.22
N ALA A 476 9.53 14.84 -19.56
CA ALA A 476 9.64 15.61 -20.80
C ALA A 476 10.87 16.54 -20.79
N GLU A 477 11.09 17.30 -19.74
CA GLU A 477 12.18 18.28 -19.62
C GLU A 477 13.57 17.64 -19.65
N ASN A 478 13.71 16.44 -19.08
CA ASN A 478 15.00 15.74 -18.98
C ASN A 478 15.17 14.58 -19.99
N ASN A 479 14.24 14.44 -20.95
CA ASN A 479 14.24 13.35 -21.93
C ASN A 479 14.36 11.96 -21.27
N ILE A 480 13.65 11.75 -20.14
CA ILE A 480 13.68 10.48 -19.41
C ILE A 480 12.79 9.47 -20.15
N PRO A 481 13.25 8.21 -20.35
CA PRO A 481 12.55 7.26 -21.19
C PRO A 481 11.21 6.79 -20.62
N ASP A 482 11.08 6.68 -19.28
CA ASP A 482 9.93 6.08 -18.63
C ASP A 482 9.49 6.84 -17.38
N LEU A 483 8.20 6.67 -16.99
CA LEU A 483 7.62 7.34 -15.82
C LEU A 483 8.24 6.90 -14.49
N ARG A 484 8.69 5.65 -14.36
CA ARG A 484 9.34 5.15 -13.15
C ARG A 484 10.65 5.89 -12.88
N THR A 485 11.51 5.98 -13.90
CA THR A 485 12.77 6.71 -13.79
C THR A 485 12.54 8.18 -13.46
N ALA A 486 11.54 8.81 -14.09
CA ALA A 486 11.17 10.19 -13.80
C ALA A 486 10.63 10.36 -12.37
N ALA A 487 9.81 9.43 -11.89
CA ALA A 487 9.28 9.42 -10.54
C ALA A 487 10.38 9.34 -9.47
N TYR A 488 11.34 8.42 -9.66
CA TYR A 488 12.52 8.34 -8.78
C TYR A 488 13.36 9.63 -8.85
N LYS A 489 13.58 10.21 -10.04
CA LYS A 489 14.29 11.49 -10.17
C LYS A 489 13.64 12.60 -9.35
N VAL A 490 12.32 12.80 -9.50
CA VAL A 490 11.58 13.81 -8.74
C VAL A 490 11.72 13.59 -7.23
N ALA A 491 11.62 12.35 -6.78
CA ALA A 491 11.80 12.01 -5.36
C ALA A 491 13.22 12.31 -4.89
N LEU A 492 14.24 11.92 -5.66
CA LEU A 492 15.66 12.09 -5.30
C LEU A 492 16.06 13.55 -5.24
N ASP A 493 15.69 14.36 -6.23
CA ASP A 493 15.99 15.80 -6.24
C ASP A 493 15.43 16.49 -4.99
N ARG A 494 14.23 16.11 -4.60
CA ARG A 494 13.57 16.67 -3.42
C ARG A 494 14.24 16.28 -2.11
N ILE A 495 14.64 15.01 -2.00
CA ILE A 495 15.40 14.52 -0.84
C ILE A 495 16.76 15.22 -0.78
N ALA A 496 17.44 15.39 -1.91
CA ALA A 496 18.72 16.07 -1.99
C ALA A 496 18.62 17.54 -1.53
N ILE A 497 17.62 18.29 -2.00
CA ILE A 497 17.36 19.67 -1.56
C ILE A 497 17.21 19.73 -0.03
N SER A 498 16.55 18.77 0.59
CA SER A 498 16.41 18.73 2.04
C SER A 498 17.73 18.48 2.74
N TYR A 499 18.56 17.58 2.25
CA TYR A 499 19.90 17.32 2.80
C TYR A 499 20.83 18.51 2.59
N ASP A 500 20.84 19.13 1.41
CA ASP A 500 21.64 20.33 1.13
C ASP A 500 21.27 21.48 2.07
N SER A 501 19.99 21.63 2.41
CA SER A 501 19.51 22.68 3.31
C SER A 501 20.00 22.55 4.75
N ILE A 502 20.41 21.35 5.17
CA ILE A 502 21.00 21.09 6.49
C ILE A 502 22.53 20.93 6.44
N GLY A 503 23.16 21.19 5.28
CA GLY A 503 24.61 21.23 5.11
C GLY A 503 25.27 19.86 4.87
N LEU A 504 24.54 18.92 4.27
CA LEU A 504 25.06 17.60 3.89
C LEU A 504 25.27 17.49 2.38
#